data_d00d480cc404a827511c2258122797da
#
_entry.id   d00d480cc404a827511c2258122797da
#
_cell.length_a   1.000
_cell.length_b   1.000
_cell.length_c   1.000
_cell.angle_alpha   90.00
_cell.angle_beta   90.00
_cell.angle_gamma   90.00
#
_symmetry.space_group_name_H-M   'P 1'
#
loop_
_entity.id
_entity.type
_entity.pdbx_description
1 polymer ?
#
loop_
_entity_poly.entity_id
_entity_poly.type
_entity_poly.pdbx_seq_one_letter_code
_entity_poly.pdbx_strand_id
1 'polypeptide(L)'
;MSNKNTDKLNYLIKNIFITSTNSDHLNSIKLNNDINSININKNNANINNNIMSKISTFKSINLFNKKYTNESFYKFMDKFNKLIYFCYRKNIYPMNTRLKITLSRDSGWGCMIRCGQMLMSRAIYKYLKSEKNSTEKAIIEVIKLFLDVPYDLKNIPNFFTSILTKNPYINNETKILPPFSIQMHCFLGNLYNKYAGEWFSDVNICQNYKDLNDNLNIFPNLKIFSFISELNMADVMEECFEVVNNLDNNKNIDITTFNNKKYIFKKGGLIFVSMRLGITKVSGEYYSSIKYLFQCKECIGIIGGETNLAHYFIGYNDKGNLIYLDPHITREGVVELNEDSIINDYLNKNLLELSMNDMSTALSVGFLFRNKNEFEDLTKFMENYSEKNYPCFGFCKEKIVLDINKYENLFNDEDDF
;
A
#
# COMPACT_ATOMS: atom_id res chain seq x y z
N MET A 1 -13.24 17.20 -17.78
CA MET A 1 -12.67 16.15 -16.88
C MET A 1 -13.46 14.83 -16.88
N SER A 2 -14.77 14.79 -17.22
CA SER A 2 -15.60 13.56 -17.20
C SER A 2 -15.17 12.45 -18.17
N ASN A 3 -14.77 12.76 -19.40
CA ASN A 3 -14.45 11.72 -20.40
C ASN A 3 -13.20 10.89 -20.07
N LYS A 4 -12.12 11.52 -19.55
CA LYS A 4 -10.87 10.78 -19.24
C LYS A 4 -11.04 9.73 -18.12
N ASN A 5 -11.89 10.01 -17.12
CA ASN A 5 -12.15 9.05 -16.04
C ASN A 5 -13.02 7.87 -16.51
N THR A 6 -13.98 8.13 -17.42
CA THR A 6 -14.82 7.07 -18.01
C THR A 6 -13.99 6.13 -18.87
N ASP A 7 -13.07 6.67 -19.68
CA ASP A 7 -12.18 5.86 -20.53
C ASP A 7 -11.23 5.00 -19.69
N LYS A 8 -10.71 5.54 -18.59
CA LYS A 8 -9.84 4.82 -17.65
C LYS A 8 -10.58 3.68 -16.95
N LEU A 9 -11.81 3.94 -16.48
CA LEU A 9 -12.67 2.93 -15.87
C LEU A 9 -12.99 1.80 -16.84
N ASN A 10 -13.38 2.13 -18.09
CA ASN A 10 -13.67 1.15 -19.13
C ASN A 10 -12.44 0.29 -19.46
N TYR A 11 -11.25 0.91 -19.51
CA TYR A 11 -10.00 0.19 -19.72
C TYR A 11 -9.71 -0.79 -18.59
N LEU A 12 -9.86 -0.38 -17.32
CA LEU A 12 -9.65 -1.25 -16.16
C LEU A 12 -10.65 -2.39 -16.10
N ILE A 13 -11.95 -2.12 -16.34
CA ILE A 13 -13.00 -3.14 -16.36
C ILE A 13 -12.72 -4.17 -17.45
N LYS A 14 -12.32 -3.75 -18.65
CA LYS A 14 -11.97 -4.65 -19.76
C LYS A 14 -10.82 -5.61 -19.40
N ASN A 15 -9.85 -5.15 -18.61
CA ASN A 15 -8.67 -5.94 -18.26
C ASN A 15 -8.83 -6.76 -16.99
N ILE A 16 -9.76 -6.42 -16.09
CA ILE A 16 -10.02 -7.19 -14.87
C ILE A 16 -10.76 -8.50 -15.17
N PHE A 17 -11.61 -8.52 -16.25
CA PHE A 17 -12.37 -9.68 -16.64
C PHE A 17 -11.62 -10.49 -17.70
N ILE A 18 -11.47 -11.79 -17.45
CA ILE A 18 -10.83 -12.74 -18.35
C ILE A 18 -11.90 -13.71 -18.83
N THR A 19 -12.21 -13.67 -20.11
CA THR A 19 -13.13 -14.57 -20.77
C THR A 19 -12.41 -15.84 -21.25
N SER A 20 -13.16 -16.91 -21.46
CA SER A 20 -12.65 -18.23 -21.89
C SER A 20 -11.86 -18.21 -23.20
N THR A 21 -12.03 -17.20 -24.06
CA THR A 21 -11.26 -17.05 -25.31
C THR A 21 -9.76 -16.78 -25.10
N ASN A 22 -9.34 -16.41 -23.89
CA ASN A 22 -7.93 -16.24 -23.50
C ASN A 22 -7.39 -17.39 -22.64
N SER A 23 -8.08 -18.54 -22.59
CA SER A 23 -7.82 -19.63 -21.63
C SER A 23 -6.62 -20.52 -21.94
N ASP A 24 -6.03 -20.44 -23.15
CA ASP A 24 -4.89 -21.32 -23.52
C ASP A 24 -3.66 -21.12 -22.64
N HIS A 25 -3.51 -19.95 -22.02
CA HIS A 25 -2.44 -19.67 -21.07
C HIS A 25 -2.67 -20.22 -19.65
N LEU A 26 -3.92 -20.51 -19.26
CA LEU A 26 -4.24 -21.06 -17.94
C LEU A 26 -3.94 -22.56 -17.84
N ASN A 27 -4.04 -23.30 -18.94
CA ASN A 27 -3.79 -24.74 -18.96
C ASN A 27 -2.30 -25.10 -18.84
N SER A 28 -1.40 -24.19 -19.25
CA SER A 28 0.06 -24.39 -19.11
C SER A 28 0.57 -24.26 -17.67
N ILE A 29 -0.19 -23.62 -16.78
CA ILE A 29 0.20 -23.35 -15.39
C ILE A 29 -0.07 -24.55 -14.46
N LYS A 30 -0.95 -25.48 -14.83
CA LYS A 30 -1.39 -26.60 -13.97
C LYS A 30 -0.40 -27.74 -13.77
N LEU A 31 0.71 -27.78 -14.49
CA LEU A 31 1.52 -29.02 -14.64
C LEU A 31 2.63 -29.26 -13.62
N ASN A 32 2.87 -28.40 -12.62
CA ASN A 32 4.07 -28.53 -11.77
C ASN A 32 3.86 -28.56 -10.24
N ASN A 33 2.66 -28.84 -9.71
CA ASN A 33 2.37 -28.64 -8.28
C ASN A 33 2.50 -29.86 -7.34
N ASP A 34 3.03 -31.01 -7.76
CA ASP A 34 2.95 -32.26 -6.97
C ASP A 34 4.11 -32.55 -5.98
N ILE A 35 5.02 -31.64 -5.72
CA ILE A 35 6.12 -31.90 -4.76
C ILE A 35 6.30 -30.69 -3.84
N ASN A 36 5.79 -30.71 -2.59
CA ASN A 36 6.44 -29.94 -1.48
C ASN A 36 5.65 -29.78 -0.16
N SER A 37 4.63 -30.61 0.15
CA SER A 37 3.85 -30.42 1.41
C SER A 37 4.56 -30.86 2.72
N ILE A 38 5.67 -31.60 2.65
CA ILE A 38 6.30 -32.21 3.85
C ILE A 38 7.43 -31.35 4.47
N ASN A 39 7.98 -30.40 3.74
CA ASN A 39 9.13 -29.57 4.22
C ASN A 39 8.74 -28.24 4.89
N ILE A 40 7.49 -27.84 4.84
CA ILE A 40 7.06 -26.45 5.20
C ILE A 40 7.17 -26.20 6.70
N ASN A 41 6.75 -27.14 7.55
CA ASN A 41 6.76 -26.94 9.02
C ASN A 41 8.17 -26.88 9.62
N LYS A 42 9.13 -27.64 9.09
CA LYS A 42 10.54 -27.60 9.52
C LYS A 42 11.21 -26.29 9.10
N ASN A 43 10.91 -25.79 7.92
CA ASN A 43 11.45 -24.51 7.43
C ASN A 43 10.93 -23.32 8.24
N ASN A 44 9.67 -23.30 8.62
CA ASN A 44 9.10 -22.24 9.45
C ASN A 44 9.71 -22.18 10.85
N ALA A 45 9.97 -23.34 11.48
CA ALA A 45 10.65 -23.41 12.77
C ALA A 45 12.08 -22.86 12.69
N ASN A 46 12.84 -23.22 11.67
CA ASN A 46 14.21 -22.73 11.45
C ASN A 46 14.26 -21.22 11.20
N ILE A 47 13.32 -20.69 10.42
CA ILE A 47 13.22 -19.24 10.16
C ILE A 47 12.89 -18.49 11.45
N ASN A 48 11.93 -18.95 12.23
CA ASN A 48 11.60 -18.34 13.51
C ASN A 48 12.79 -18.36 14.49
N ASN A 49 13.55 -19.46 14.56
CA ASN A 49 14.76 -19.54 15.38
C ASN A 49 15.84 -18.55 14.92
N ASN A 50 16.06 -18.42 13.61
CA ASN A 50 16.98 -17.43 13.05
C ASN A 50 16.55 -15.99 13.37
N ILE A 51 15.26 -15.69 13.25
CA ILE A 51 14.73 -14.36 13.60
C ILE A 51 14.93 -14.11 15.11
N MET A 52 14.62 -15.07 15.98
CA MET A 52 14.81 -14.93 17.42
C MET A 52 16.26 -14.73 17.80
N SER A 53 17.21 -15.47 17.21
CA SER A 53 18.63 -15.27 17.44
C SER A 53 19.09 -13.87 17.02
N LYS A 54 18.59 -13.35 15.91
CA LYS A 54 18.90 -12.00 15.44
C LYS A 54 18.28 -10.93 16.36
N ILE A 55 17.03 -11.09 16.77
CA ILE A 55 16.34 -10.15 17.66
C ILE A 55 17.07 -10.05 19.00
N SER A 56 17.60 -11.15 19.54
CA SER A 56 18.32 -11.15 20.81
C SER A 56 19.62 -10.33 20.81
N THR A 57 20.12 -9.95 19.62
CA THR A 57 21.27 -9.03 19.49
C THR A 57 20.90 -7.55 19.66
N PHE A 58 19.61 -7.22 19.70
CA PHE A 58 19.12 -5.85 19.85
C PHE A 58 18.66 -5.62 21.31
N LYS A 59 18.89 -4.42 21.83
CA LYS A 59 18.31 -3.98 23.11
C LYS A 59 16.83 -3.65 22.96
N SER A 60 16.43 -3.11 21.82
CA SER A 60 15.04 -2.84 21.50
C SER A 60 14.80 -2.74 19.99
N ILE A 61 13.55 -3.01 19.58
CA ILE A 61 13.04 -2.83 18.22
C ILE A 61 11.76 -2.02 18.30
N ASN A 62 11.63 -1.01 17.44
CA ASN A 62 10.39 -0.32 17.20
C ASN A 62 9.76 -0.91 15.93
N LEU A 63 8.60 -1.55 16.07
CA LEU A 63 7.79 -2.06 14.98
C LEU A 63 6.54 -1.19 14.87
N PHE A 64 6.46 -0.39 13.82
CA PHE A 64 5.49 0.69 13.72
C PHE A 64 5.56 1.57 14.99
N ASN A 65 4.43 1.89 15.64
CA ASN A 65 4.37 2.73 16.82
C ASN A 65 4.68 2.01 18.16
N LYS A 66 5.16 0.76 18.12
CA LYS A 66 5.39 -0.02 19.36
C LYS A 66 6.86 -0.36 19.53
N LYS A 67 7.37 -0.06 20.71
CA LYS A 67 8.72 -0.46 21.14
C LYS A 67 8.65 -1.82 21.85
N TYR A 68 9.56 -2.71 21.48
CA TYR A 68 9.74 -4.05 22.05
C TYR A 68 11.16 -4.16 22.60
N THR A 69 11.29 -4.72 23.78
CA THR A 69 12.54 -5.02 24.46
C THR A 69 12.68 -6.55 24.63
N ASN A 70 13.79 -7.03 25.16
CA ASN A 70 14.04 -8.46 25.37
C ASN A 70 12.88 -9.19 26.04
N GLU A 71 12.25 -8.57 27.05
CA GLU A 71 11.11 -9.14 27.79
C GLU A 71 9.84 -9.27 26.92
N SER A 72 9.74 -8.50 25.85
CA SER A 72 8.55 -8.41 24.98
C SER A 72 8.80 -8.90 23.56
N PHE A 73 9.96 -9.48 23.23
CA PHE A 73 10.26 -9.95 21.87
C PHE A 73 9.32 -11.05 21.37
N TYR A 74 8.73 -11.85 22.26
CA TYR A 74 7.68 -12.79 21.87
C TYR A 74 6.43 -12.07 21.31
N LYS A 75 6.07 -10.88 21.85
CA LYS A 75 4.99 -10.04 21.29
C LYS A 75 5.38 -9.42 19.95
N PHE A 76 6.66 -9.10 19.78
CA PHE A 76 7.18 -8.69 18.47
C PHE A 76 7.00 -9.80 17.46
N MET A 77 7.43 -11.03 17.76
CA MET A 77 7.32 -12.20 16.89
C MET A 77 5.86 -12.48 16.50
N ASP A 78 4.92 -12.43 17.47
CA ASP A 78 3.48 -12.58 17.18
C ASP A 78 2.99 -11.54 16.16
N LYS A 79 3.44 -10.29 16.27
CA LYS A 79 3.09 -9.23 15.31
C LYS A 79 3.79 -9.38 13.99
N PHE A 80 5.09 -9.69 14.00
CA PHE A 80 5.90 -9.84 12.81
C PHE A 80 5.39 -11.00 11.94
N ASN A 81 5.09 -12.15 12.54
CA ASN A 81 4.59 -13.32 11.84
C ASN A 81 3.24 -13.09 11.14
N LYS A 82 2.42 -12.16 11.65
CA LYS A 82 1.13 -11.77 11.04
C LYS A 82 1.25 -10.73 9.91
N LEU A 83 2.45 -10.21 9.62
CA LEU A 83 2.63 -9.32 8.49
C LEU A 83 2.57 -10.12 7.19
N ILE A 84 1.73 -9.67 6.26
CA ILE A 84 1.63 -10.27 4.94
C ILE A 84 2.87 -9.88 4.13
N TYR A 85 3.44 -10.86 3.44
CA TYR A 85 4.68 -10.73 2.71
C TYR A 85 4.48 -11.06 1.24
N PHE A 86 4.85 -10.12 0.38
CA PHE A 86 4.85 -10.29 -1.07
C PHE A 86 6.28 -10.24 -1.59
N CYS A 87 6.62 -11.24 -2.41
CA CYS A 87 7.91 -11.34 -3.08
C CYS A 87 7.70 -11.57 -4.57
N TYR A 88 8.77 -11.59 -5.35
CA TYR A 88 8.72 -11.94 -6.75
C TYR A 88 8.00 -13.26 -7.01
N ARG A 89 7.30 -13.31 -8.14
CA ARG A 89 6.57 -14.50 -8.59
C ARG A 89 6.96 -14.86 -10.02
N LYS A 90 6.97 -16.15 -10.31
CA LYS A 90 7.04 -16.72 -11.66
C LYS A 90 5.83 -17.61 -11.91
N ASN A 91 5.56 -17.96 -13.17
CA ASN A 91 4.37 -18.69 -13.59
C ASN A 91 3.08 -17.99 -13.14
N ILE A 92 3.04 -16.69 -13.29
CA ILE A 92 1.87 -15.84 -13.04
C ILE A 92 1.13 -15.53 -14.34
N TYR A 93 -0.09 -14.98 -14.23
CA TYR A 93 -0.84 -14.57 -15.39
C TYR A 93 -0.05 -13.54 -16.21
N PRO A 94 0.07 -13.73 -17.54
CA PRO A 94 1.00 -13.00 -18.37
C PRO A 94 0.68 -11.52 -18.51
N MET A 95 1.73 -10.71 -18.65
CA MET A 95 1.67 -9.26 -18.85
C MET A 95 2.48 -8.89 -20.08
N ASN A 96 2.04 -7.86 -20.81
CA ASN A 96 2.73 -7.39 -22.00
C ASN A 96 3.71 -6.26 -21.68
N THR A 97 4.93 -6.38 -22.18
CA THR A 97 5.93 -5.30 -22.18
C THR A 97 5.58 -4.23 -23.23
N ARG A 98 6.32 -3.12 -23.24
CA ARG A 98 6.26 -2.08 -24.28
C ARG A 98 6.43 -2.65 -25.69
N LEU A 99 7.28 -3.65 -25.85
CA LEU A 99 7.54 -4.34 -27.13
C LEU A 99 6.55 -5.47 -27.41
N LYS A 100 5.47 -5.59 -26.66
CA LYS A 100 4.46 -6.66 -26.77
C LYS A 100 5.01 -8.07 -26.52
N ILE A 101 6.16 -8.19 -25.86
CA ILE A 101 6.68 -9.46 -25.38
C ILE A 101 5.94 -9.79 -24.09
N THR A 102 5.52 -11.05 -23.95
CA THR A 102 4.77 -11.52 -22.79
C THR A 102 5.70 -11.96 -21.67
N LEU A 103 5.47 -11.46 -20.46
CA LEU A 103 6.17 -11.84 -19.23
C LEU A 103 5.21 -12.56 -18.27
N SER A 104 5.62 -13.73 -17.76
CA SER A 104 4.92 -14.48 -16.71
C SER A 104 5.70 -14.48 -15.38
N ARG A 105 6.54 -13.47 -15.18
CA ARG A 105 7.34 -13.28 -13.95
C ARG A 105 7.64 -11.79 -13.77
N ASP A 106 7.88 -11.41 -12.51
CA ASP A 106 8.22 -10.03 -12.14
C ASP A 106 9.62 -9.88 -11.54
N SER A 107 10.39 -10.97 -11.51
CA SER A 107 11.78 -10.95 -11.01
C SER A 107 12.62 -9.93 -11.78
N GLY A 108 13.33 -9.05 -11.04
CA GLY A 108 14.22 -8.05 -11.58
C GLY A 108 13.58 -6.70 -11.92
N TRP A 109 12.23 -6.55 -11.82
CA TRP A 109 11.56 -5.28 -12.11
C TRP A 109 10.37 -4.95 -11.17
N GLY A 110 9.71 -5.97 -10.60
CA GLY A 110 8.47 -5.81 -9.84
C GLY A 110 8.65 -5.44 -8.37
N CYS A 111 9.87 -5.25 -7.86
CA CYS A 111 10.14 -5.09 -6.43
C CYS A 111 9.34 -3.97 -5.78
N MET A 112 9.24 -2.79 -6.40
CA MET A 112 8.49 -1.66 -5.83
C MET A 112 6.98 -1.97 -5.79
N ILE A 113 6.43 -2.69 -6.78
CA ILE A 113 5.04 -3.13 -6.75
C ILE A 113 4.83 -4.07 -5.57
N ARG A 114 5.74 -5.04 -5.33
CA ARG A 114 5.68 -5.96 -4.18
C ARG A 114 5.78 -5.24 -2.84
N CYS A 115 6.65 -4.24 -2.72
CA CYS A 115 6.71 -3.37 -1.55
C CYS A 115 5.40 -2.61 -1.33
N GLY A 116 4.81 -2.06 -2.39
CA GLY A 116 3.50 -1.44 -2.36
C GLY A 116 2.40 -2.40 -1.93
N GLN A 117 2.42 -3.66 -2.41
CA GLN A 117 1.47 -4.71 -1.98
C GLN A 117 1.59 -5.00 -0.48
N MET A 118 2.81 -5.06 0.08
CA MET A 118 3.02 -5.20 1.52
C MET A 118 2.47 -4.02 2.31
N LEU A 119 2.74 -2.78 1.86
CA LEU A 119 2.21 -1.56 2.47
C LEU A 119 0.68 -1.52 2.43
N MET A 120 0.08 -1.76 1.26
CA MET A 120 -1.37 -1.74 1.06
C MET A 120 -2.06 -2.87 1.82
N SER A 121 -1.50 -4.08 1.83
CA SER A 121 -2.07 -5.21 2.59
C SER A 121 -2.12 -4.91 4.09
N ARG A 122 -1.13 -4.21 4.62
CA ARG A 122 -1.12 -3.74 6.01
C ARG A 122 -2.27 -2.75 6.28
N ALA A 123 -2.50 -1.80 5.37
CA ALA A 123 -3.61 -0.86 5.46
C ALA A 123 -4.96 -1.59 5.47
N ILE A 124 -5.18 -2.48 4.48
CA ILE A 124 -6.43 -3.22 4.33
C ILE A 124 -6.66 -4.15 5.52
N TYR A 125 -5.61 -4.85 5.99
CA TYR A 125 -5.71 -5.69 7.18
C TYR A 125 -6.16 -4.89 8.43
N LYS A 126 -5.57 -3.70 8.65
CA LYS A 126 -6.00 -2.80 9.75
C LYS A 126 -7.43 -2.30 9.54
N TYR A 127 -7.82 -2.01 8.30
CA TYR A 127 -9.15 -1.50 7.95
C TYR A 127 -10.23 -2.57 8.15
N LEU A 128 -10.00 -3.81 7.69
CA LEU A 128 -10.97 -4.91 7.76
C LEU A 128 -11.02 -5.60 9.13
N LYS A 129 -9.95 -5.47 9.92
CA LYS A 129 -9.88 -6.11 11.22
C LYS A 129 -10.90 -5.50 12.19
N SER A 130 -12.05 -6.13 12.30
CA SER A 130 -12.98 -5.91 13.41
C SER A 130 -12.59 -6.82 14.59
N GLU A 131 -13.00 -6.47 15.81
CA GLU A 131 -12.76 -7.30 17.01
C GLU A 131 -13.38 -8.71 16.91
N LYS A 132 -14.34 -8.90 16.00
CA LYS A 132 -15.11 -10.14 15.83
C LYS A 132 -14.53 -11.11 14.78
N ASN A 133 -13.59 -10.71 13.94
CA ASN A 133 -13.03 -11.57 12.90
C ASN A 133 -11.78 -12.29 13.39
N SER A 134 -11.65 -13.62 13.08
CA SER A 134 -10.39 -14.32 13.31
C SER A 134 -9.27 -13.67 12.50
N THR A 135 -8.06 -13.62 13.07
CA THR A 135 -6.89 -13.01 12.41
C THR A 135 -6.56 -13.70 11.09
N GLU A 136 -6.65 -15.04 11.02
CA GLU A 136 -6.36 -15.83 9.82
C GLU A 136 -7.33 -15.54 8.69
N LYS A 137 -8.63 -15.56 8.98
CA LYS A 137 -9.65 -15.24 7.99
C LYS A 137 -9.46 -13.85 7.38
N ALA A 138 -9.14 -12.85 8.20
CA ALA A 138 -8.85 -11.50 7.73
C ALA A 138 -7.59 -11.45 6.85
N ILE A 139 -6.55 -12.22 7.18
CA ILE A 139 -5.32 -12.32 6.35
C ILE A 139 -5.63 -12.91 4.99
N ILE A 140 -6.39 -14.02 4.94
CA ILE A 140 -6.78 -14.68 3.69
C ILE A 140 -7.57 -13.73 2.79
N GLU A 141 -8.58 -13.06 3.33
CA GLU A 141 -9.38 -12.09 2.57
C GLU A 141 -8.54 -10.95 2.00
N VAL A 142 -7.53 -10.50 2.75
CA VAL A 142 -6.58 -9.49 2.25
C VAL A 142 -5.72 -10.07 1.12
N ILE A 143 -5.12 -11.26 1.28
CA ILE A 143 -4.23 -11.87 0.29
C ILE A 143 -4.97 -12.08 -1.04
N LYS A 144 -6.23 -12.48 -1.03
CA LYS A 144 -7.07 -12.67 -2.22
C LYS A 144 -7.12 -11.43 -3.13
N LEU A 145 -6.94 -10.22 -2.60
CA LEU A 145 -6.92 -8.99 -3.39
C LEU A 145 -5.65 -8.79 -4.21
N PHE A 146 -4.60 -9.55 -3.93
CA PHE A 146 -3.25 -9.35 -4.46
C PHE A 146 -2.69 -10.53 -5.27
N LEU A 147 -3.46 -11.63 -5.40
CA LEU A 147 -3.01 -12.80 -6.14
C LEU A 147 -2.71 -12.44 -7.61
N ASP A 148 -1.73 -13.10 -8.20
CA ASP A 148 -1.25 -12.80 -9.55
C ASP A 148 -1.81 -13.78 -10.60
N VAL A 149 -2.88 -14.47 -10.25
CA VAL A 149 -3.61 -15.41 -11.12
C VAL A 149 -5.09 -15.07 -11.06
N PRO A 150 -5.82 -15.19 -12.18
CA PRO A 150 -7.26 -15.02 -12.17
C PRO A 150 -7.95 -16.10 -11.34
N TYR A 151 -8.98 -15.73 -10.61
CA TYR A 151 -9.81 -16.67 -9.86
C TYR A 151 -11.29 -16.59 -10.22
N ASP A 152 -12.05 -17.65 -9.90
CA ASP A 152 -13.48 -17.71 -10.14
C ASP A 152 -14.23 -16.67 -9.31
N LEU A 153 -15.33 -16.15 -9.83
CA LEU A 153 -16.18 -15.17 -9.15
C LEU A 153 -16.60 -15.58 -7.75
N LYS A 154 -16.85 -16.89 -7.51
CA LYS A 154 -17.22 -17.44 -6.19
C LYS A 154 -16.15 -17.27 -5.11
N ASN A 155 -14.89 -17.03 -5.51
CA ASN A 155 -13.75 -16.88 -4.61
C ASN A 155 -13.43 -15.41 -4.27
N ILE A 156 -14.22 -14.50 -4.79
CA ILE A 156 -14.04 -13.04 -4.55
C ILE A 156 -14.37 -12.72 -3.10
N PRO A 157 -13.57 -11.86 -2.44
CA PRO A 157 -13.92 -11.31 -1.15
C PRO A 157 -15.31 -10.65 -1.17
N ASN A 158 -16.15 -10.94 -0.18
CA ASN A 158 -17.54 -10.48 -0.15
C ASN A 158 -17.70 -8.95 -0.26
N PHE A 159 -16.73 -8.18 0.26
CA PHE A 159 -16.75 -6.72 0.18
C PHE A 159 -16.46 -6.19 -1.24
N PHE A 160 -15.90 -7.02 -2.12
CA PHE A 160 -15.61 -6.66 -3.51
C PHE A 160 -16.73 -7.05 -4.49
N THR A 161 -17.71 -7.85 -4.06
CA THR A 161 -18.79 -8.34 -4.94
C THR A 161 -19.71 -7.24 -5.46
N SER A 162 -19.85 -6.11 -4.75
CA SER A 162 -20.78 -5.03 -5.13
C SER A 162 -20.45 -4.37 -6.48
N ILE A 163 -19.21 -4.41 -6.92
CA ILE A 163 -18.77 -3.86 -8.21
C ILE A 163 -19.15 -4.78 -9.36
N LEU A 164 -19.14 -6.08 -9.07
CA LEU A 164 -19.26 -7.13 -10.09
C LEU A 164 -20.71 -7.44 -10.42
N THR A 165 -21.61 -7.35 -9.46
CA THR A 165 -23.04 -7.67 -9.63
C THR A 165 -23.78 -6.75 -10.61
N LYS A 166 -23.18 -5.61 -10.96
CA LYS A 166 -23.78 -4.62 -11.89
C LYS A 166 -23.22 -4.71 -13.32
N ASN A 167 -22.26 -5.62 -13.59
CA ASN A 167 -21.64 -5.69 -14.91
C ASN A 167 -22.35 -6.72 -15.80
N PRO A 168 -22.93 -6.30 -16.96
CA PRO A 168 -23.67 -7.19 -17.86
C PRO A 168 -22.82 -8.25 -18.59
N TYR A 169 -21.49 -8.16 -18.51
CA TYR A 169 -20.56 -9.09 -19.19
C TYR A 169 -20.14 -10.28 -18.33
N ILE A 170 -20.70 -10.45 -17.13
CA ILE A 170 -20.36 -11.54 -16.22
C ILE A 170 -21.20 -12.78 -16.53
N ASN A 171 -20.52 -13.88 -16.80
CA ASN A 171 -21.10 -15.21 -16.88
C ASN A 171 -20.39 -16.17 -15.89
N ASN A 172 -20.88 -17.40 -15.75
CA ASN A 172 -20.34 -18.39 -14.82
C ASN A 172 -18.89 -18.83 -15.13
N GLU A 173 -18.38 -18.56 -16.32
CA GLU A 173 -17.02 -18.90 -16.77
C GLU A 173 -16.05 -17.71 -16.66
N THR A 174 -16.55 -16.54 -16.31
CA THR A 174 -15.73 -15.33 -16.19
C THR A 174 -14.80 -15.44 -14.99
N LYS A 175 -13.50 -15.31 -15.24
CA LYS A 175 -12.48 -15.18 -14.20
C LYS A 175 -12.08 -13.73 -14.02
N ILE A 176 -11.61 -13.39 -12.83
CA ILE A 176 -11.23 -12.03 -12.46
C ILE A 176 -9.79 -11.99 -12.00
N LEU A 177 -9.05 -11.01 -12.48
CA LEU A 177 -7.78 -10.63 -11.89
C LEU A 177 -8.03 -9.91 -10.56
N PRO A 178 -7.31 -10.29 -9.49
CA PRO A 178 -7.36 -9.57 -8.24
C PRO A 178 -7.06 -8.07 -8.44
N PRO A 179 -7.80 -7.16 -7.77
CA PRO A 179 -7.76 -5.73 -8.07
C PRO A 179 -6.42 -5.06 -7.77
N PHE A 180 -5.60 -5.64 -6.90
CA PHE A 180 -4.26 -5.15 -6.55
C PHE A 180 -3.15 -6.11 -6.99
N SER A 181 -3.44 -6.99 -7.97
CA SER A 181 -2.43 -7.84 -8.59
C SER A 181 -1.38 -7.02 -9.31
N ILE A 182 -0.21 -7.61 -9.56
CA ILE A 182 0.84 -6.95 -10.35
C ILE A 182 0.35 -6.59 -11.76
N GLN A 183 -0.52 -7.41 -12.34
CA GLN A 183 -1.14 -7.18 -13.65
C GLN A 183 -1.94 -5.89 -13.66
N MET A 184 -2.75 -5.62 -12.62
CA MET A 184 -3.55 -4.40 -12.53
C MET A 184 -2.67 -3.15 -12.40
N HIS A 185 -1.55 -3.25 -11.68
CA HIS A 185 -0.54 -2.18 -11.65
C HIS A 185 0.07 -1.93 -13.03
N CYS A 186 0.37 -2.97 -13.81
CA CYS A 186 0.87 -2.83 -15.17
C CYS A 186 -0.18 -2.22 -16.11
N PHE A 187 -1.46 -2.63 -16.00
CA PHE A 187 -2.54 -2.05 -16.82
C PHE A 187 -2.73 -0.56 -16.56
N LEU A 188 -2.70 -0.14 -15.30
CA LEU A 188 -2.68 1.30 -14.98
C LEU A 188 -1.42 1.98 -15.47
N GLY A 189 -0.27 1.37 -15.27
CA GLY A 189 1.01 1.88 -15.74
C GLY A 189 1.01 2.16 -17.24
N ASN A 190 0.39 1.30 -18.06
CA ASN A 190 0.27 1.50 -19.49
C ASN A 190 -0.41 2.83 -19.85
N LEU A 191 -1.39 3.29 -19.04
CA LEU A 191 -2.04 4.59 -19.23
C LEU A 191 -1.08 5.78 -18.99
N TYR A 192 0.01 5.54 -18.26
CA TYR A 192 1.07 6.51 -17.96
C TYR A 192 2.39 6.17 -18.66
N ASN A 193 2.32 5.35 -19.73
CA ASN A 193 3.47 4.93 -20.52
C ASN A 193 4.52 4.15 -19.71
N LYS A 194 4.07 3.34 -18.72
CA LYS A 194 4.88 2.47 -17.88
C LYS A 194 4.39 1.03 -18.04
N TYR A 195 5.28 0.10 -18.39
CA TYR A 195 4.92 -1.24 -18.82
C TYR A 195 5.52 -2.33 -17.93
N ALA A 196 5.00 -3.56 -18.04
CA ALA A 196 5.62 -4.73 -17.43
C ALA A 196 7.08 -4.87 -17.91
N GLY A 197 7.98 -5.26 -17.02
CA GLY A 197 9.42 -5.31 -17.27
C GLY A 197 10.16 -4.00 -16.98
N GLU A 198 9.45 -2.90 -16.70
CA GLU A 198 10.03 -1.61 -16.32
C GLU A 198 9.89 -1.37 -14.82
N TRP A 199 10.86 -0.69 -14.21
CA TRP A 199 10.78 -0.32 -12.80
C TRP A 199 9.72 0.76 -12.55
N PHE A 200 8.81 0.48 -11.63
CA PHE A 200 7.84 1.43 -11.13
C PHE A 200 8.45 2.22 -9.97
N SER A 201 8.17 3.52 -9.88
CA SER A 201 8.53 4.32 -8.72
C SER A 201 7.52 4.13 -7.59
N ASP A 202 7.90 4.52 -6.37
CA ASP A 202 7.01 4.61 -5.21
C ASP A 202 5.80 5.51 -5.47
N VAL A 203 5.99 6.67 -6.14
CA VAL A 203 4.93 7.58 -6.57
C VAL A 203 3.94 6.87 -7.50
N ASN A 204 4.43 6.10 -8.50
CA ASN A 204 3.56 5.36 -9.42
C ASN A 204 2.67 4.37 -8.65
N ILE A 205 3.23 3.67 -7.66
CA ILE A 205 2.50 2.67 -6.88
C ILE A 205 1.43 3.31 -6.02
N CYS A 206 1.75 4.40 -5.31
CA CYS A 206 0.78 5.14 -4.51
C CYS A 206 -0.37 5.70 -5.36
N GLN A 207 -0.06 6.27 -6.53
CA GLN A 207 -1.06 6.75 -7.47
C GLN A 207 -1.91 5.62 -8.04
N ASN A 208 -1.32 4.47 -8.36
CA ASN A 208 -2.05 3.31 -8.84
C ASN A 208 -3.10 2.83 -7.83
N TYR A 209 -2.76 2.77 -6.52
CA TYR A 209 -3.74 2.39 -5.49
C TYR A 209 -4.90 3.37 -5.40
N LYS A 210 -4.60 4.68 -5.44
CA LYS A 210 -5.64 5.72 -5.49
C LYS A 210 -6.56 5.51 -6.69
N ASP A 211 -5.99 5.33 -7.87
CA ASP A 211 -6.73 5.18 -9.11
C ASP A 211 -7.55 3.88 -9.16
N LEU A 212 -7.01 2.77 -8.66
CA LEU A 212 -7.74 1.50 -8.57
C LEU A 212 -8.96 1.63 -7.66
N ASN A 213 -8.79 2.23 -6.48
CA ASN A 213 -9.91 2.42 -5.57
C ASN A 213 -10.96 3.41 -6.10
N ASP A 214 -10.53 4.54 -6.65
CA ASP A 214 -11.42 5.56 -7.18
C ASP A 214 -12.23 5.06 -8.39
N ASN A 215 -11.63 4.23 -9.26
CA ASN A 215 -12.31 3.74 -10.46
C ASN A 215 -13.11 2.45 -10.22
N LEU A 216 -12.60 1.53 -9.41
CA LEU A 216 -13.26 0.25 -9.13
C LEU A 216 -14.11 0.28 -7.86
N ASN A 217 -14.07 1.37 -7.08
CA ASN A 217 -14.80 1.52 -5.81
C ASN A 217 -14.63 0.32 -4.87
N ILE A 218 -13.37 -0.19 -4.76
CA ILE A 218 -13.05 -1.41 -4.01
C ILE A 218 -13.43 -1.26 -2.53
N PHE A 219 -13.13 -0.10 -1.97
CA PHE A 219 -13.49 0.27 -0.60
C PHE A 219 -14.33 1.56 -0.61
N PRO A 220 -15.67 1.47 -0.72
CA PRO A 220 -16.54 2.65 -0.81
C PRO A 220 -16.43 3.61 0.38
N ASN A 221 -16.13 3.08 1.57
CA ASN A 221 -16.01 3.85 2.81
C ASN A 221 -14.54 4.18 3.16
N LEU A 222 -13.62 4.07 2.19
CA LEU A 222 -12.22 4.43 2.35
C LEU A 222 -11.76 5.27 1.15
N LYS A 223 -11.33 6.51 1.39
CA LYS A 223 -10.69 7.33 0.36
C LYS A 223 -9.19 7.10 0.38
N ILE A 224 -8.57 6.96 -0.79
CA ILE A 224 -7.12 6.85 -0.92
C ILE A 224 -6.57 8.15 -1.50
N PHE A 225 -5.53 8.69 -0.86
CA PHE A 225 -4.84 9.91 -1.24
C PHE A 225 -3.39 9.60 -1.63
N SER A 226 -2.88 10.31 -2.61
CA SER A 226 -1.48 10.26 -3.03
C SER A 226 -0.96 11.68 -3.14
N PHE A 227 -0.14 12.09 -2.18
CA PHE A 227 0.49 13.40 -2.10
C PHE A 227 1.98 13.29 -2.46
N ILE A 228 2.55 14.39 -2.95
CA ILE A 228 3.98 14.48 -3.29
C ILE A 228 4.56 15.68 -2.53
N SER A 229 5.56 15.41 -1.70
CA SER A 229 6.34 16.38 -0.92
C SER A 229 5.57 17.20 0.11
N GLU A 230 4.25 17.20 0.10
CA GLU A 230 3.41 17.94 1.06
C GLU A 230 2.10 17.18 1.31
N LEU A 231 1.70 17.08 2.58
CA LEU A 231 0.39 16.57 3.00
C LEU A 231 -0.57 17.74 3.23
N ASN A 232 -1.60 17.84 2.39
CA ASN A 232 -2.67 18.82 2.56
C ASN A 232 -3.85 18.20 3.31
N MET A 233 -4.06 18.61 4.56
CA MET A 233 -5.12 18.06 5.40
C MET A 233 -6.50 18.62 5.04
N ALA A 234 -6.58 19.79 4.41
CA ALA A 234 -7.86 20.33 3.94
C ALA A 234 -8.47 19.47 2.84
N ASP A 235 -7.65 18.94 1.92
CA ASP A 235 -8.13 18.03 0.87
C ASP A 235 -8.64 16.70 1.48
N VAL A 236 -7.98 16.22 2.55
CA VAL A 236 -8.43 15.03 3.29
C VAL A 236 -9.76 15.28 3.98
N MET A 237 -9.93 16.47 4.58
CA MET A 237 -11.18 16.87 5.22
C MET A 237 -12.36 16.94 4.23
N GLU A 238 -12.17 17.59 3.08
CA GLU A 238 -13.22 17.73 2.06
C GLU A 238 -13.75 16.38 1.56
N GLU A 239 -12.89 15.38 1.46
CA GLU A 239 -13.28 14.05 0.95
C GLU A 239 -13.82 13.10 2.02
N CYS A 240 -13.33 13.22 3.25
CA CYS A 240 -13.65 12.27 4.32
C CYS A 240 -14.74 12.76 5.30
N PHE A 241 -15.07 14.05 5.25
CA PHE A 241 -16.02 14.68 6.17
C PHE A 241 -17.03 15.54 5.42
N GLU A 242 -18.17 15.80 6.05
CA GLU A 242 -19.22 16.69 5.55
C GLU A 242 -19.37 17.89 6.46
N VAL A 243 -19.46 19.09 5.89
CA VAL A 243 -19.68 20.35 6.61
C VAL A 243 -21.09 20.38 7.19
N VAL A 244 -21.21 20.73 8.45
CA VAL A 244 -22.50 20.92 9.14
C VAL A 244 -22.86 22.41 9.18
N ASN A 245 -23.84 22.79 8.39
CA ASN A 245 -24.34 24.18 8.36
C ASN A 245 -25.43 24.45 9.40
N ASN A 246 -26.24 23.45 9.77
CA ASN A 246 -27.33 23.56 10.77
C ASN A 246 -27.30 22.34 11.69
N LEU A 247 -27.21 22.57 12.99
CA LEU A 247 -27.29 21.51 14.01
C LEU A 247 -28.74 21.32 14.41
N ASP A 248 -29.37 20.22 14.02
CA ASP A 248 -30.52 19.70 14.73
C ASP A 248 -30.04 19.23 16.12
N ASN A 249 -30.44 19.97 17.16
CA ASN A 249 -29.99 19.73 18.56
C ASN A 249 -30.41 18.36 19.15
N ASN A 250 -31.11 17.53 18.38
CA ASN A 250 -31.72 16.27 18.85
C ASN A 250 -30.98 15.00 18.46
N LYS A 251 -29.81 15.07 17.81
CA LYS A 251 -29.00 13.88 17.48
C LYS A 251 -27.63 14.00 18.12
N ASN A 252 -27.20 12.97 18.86
CA ASN A 252 -25.82 12.78 19.28
C ASN A 252 -24.96 12.50 18.03
N ILE A 253 -24.62 13.56 17.29
CA ILE A 253 -23.76 13.49 16.09
C ILE A 253 -22.33 13.78 16.55
N ASP A 254 -21.41 12.89 16.21
CA ASP A 254 -19.99 13.03 16.53
C ASP A 254 -19.34 14.07 15.60
N ILE A 255 -19.23 15.31 16.11
CA ILE A 255 -18.76 16.48 15.36
C ILE A 255 -17.28 16.73 15.66
N THR A 256 -16.48 17.01 14.63
CA THR A 256 -15.14 17.57 14.77
C THR A 256 -15.11 19.03 14.32
N THR A 257 -14.22 19.83 14.91
CA THR A 257 -14.00 21.21 14.49
C THR A 257 -12.63 21.33 13.82
N PHE A 258 -12.63 21.85 12.59
CA PHE A 258 -11.42 22.06 11.83
C PHE A 258 -11.51 23.42 11.10
N ASN A 259 -10.52 24.28 11.25
CA ASN A 259 -10.49 25.65 10.68
C ASN A 259 -11.82 26.41 10.93
N ASN A 260 -12.29 26.43 12.19
CA ASN A 260 -13.51 27.10 12.65
C ASN A 260 -14.84 26.60 12.02
N LYS A 261 -14.83 25.48 11.29
CA LYS A 261 -16.03 24.83 10.74
C LYS A 261 -16.29 23.52 11.46
N LYS A 262 -17.56 23.11 11.51
CA LYS A 262 -18.00 21.84 12.10
C LYS A 262 -18.20 20.80 11.02
N TYR A 263 -17.75 19.59 11.29
CA TYR A 263 -17.77 18.49 10.32
C TYR A 263 -18.25 17.18 10.95
N ILE A 264 -18.88 16.34 10.13
CA ILE A 264 -19.26 14.97 10.46
C ILE A 264 -18.39 14.01 9.66
N PHE A 265 -17.84 13.00 10.31
CA PHE A 265 -17.06 11.94 9.68
C PHE A 265 -17.93 11.09 8.75
N LYS A 266 -17.46 10.83 7.52
CA LYS A 266 -18.16 10.04 6.49
C LYS A 266 -17.42 8.76 6.12
N LYS A 267 -16.12 8.85 5.89
CA LYS A 267 -15.29 7.70 5.46
C LYS A 267 -13.85 7.80 5.97
N GLY A 268 -13.22 6.64 6.10
CA GLY A 268 -11.80 6.58 6.43
C GLY A 268 -10.91 7.13 5.33
N GLY A 269 -9.65 7.38 5.67
CA GLY A 269 -8.63 7.82 4.71
C GLY A 269 -7.37 6.98 4.80
N LEU A 270 -6.85 6.58 3.64
CA LEU A 270 -5.53 6.03 3.45
C LEU A 270 -4.70 7.06 2.70
N ILE A 271 -3.67 7.59 3.36
CA ILE A 271 -2.86 8.68 2.86
C ILE A 271 -1.47 8.14 2.54
N PHE A 272 -1.01 8.35 1.32
CA PHE A 272 0.37 8.16 0.91
C PHE A 272 1.02 9.51 0.69
N VAL A 273 2.23 9.70 1.24
CA VAL A 273 3.05 10.90 0.99
C VAL A 273 4.38 10.43 0.44
N SER A 274 4.62 10.76 -0.83
CA SER A 274 5.87 10.49 -1.53
C SER A 274 6.82 11.66 -1.36
N MET A 275 8.11 11.38 -1.13
CA MET A 275 9.12 12.40 -0.83
C MET A 275 10.48 12.03 -1.40
N ARG A 276 11.34 13.04 -1.57
CA ARG A 276 12.75 12.84 -1.97
C ARG A 276 13.67 13.56 -0.99
N LEU A 277 14.48 12.79 -0.25
CA LEU A 277 15.27 13.26 0.90
C LEU A 277 16.78 13.33 0.60
N GLY A 278 17.14 14.04 -0.45
CA GLY A 278 18.53 14.19 -0.91
C GLY A 278 18.71 13.96 -2.40
N ILE A 279 19.95 13.86 -2.85
CA ILE A 279 20.31 13.69 -4.28
C ILE A 279 20.56 12.23 -4.60
N THR A 280 21.56 11.60 -4.00
CA THR A 280 21.95 10.19 -4.25
C THR A 280 21.54 9.27 -3.10
N LYS A 281 21.69 9.72 -1.85
CA LYS A 281 21.32 9.01 -0.62
C LYS A 281 20.54 9.96 0.30
N VAL A 282 19.79 9.39 1.22
CA VAL A 282 19.09 10.19 2.24
C VAL A 282 20.09 10.96 3.07
N SER A 283 19.89 12.28 3.21
CA SER A 283 20.71 13.11 4.08
C SER A 283 20.50 12.74 5.55
N GLY A 284 21.58 12.72 6.33
CA GLY A 284 21.56 12.37 7.76
C GLY A 284 20.65 13.24 8.62
N GLU A 285 20.36 14.45 8.17
CA GLU A 285 19.45 15.39 8.83
C GLU A 285 18.02 14.81 8.96
N TYR A 286 17.59 13.97 8.01
CA TYR A 286 16.26 13.36 7.99
C TYR A 286 16.11 12.12 8.85
N TYR A 287 17.22 11.50 9.36
CA TYR A 287 17.15 10.23 10.07
C TYR A 287 16.27 10.24 11.32
N SER A 288 16.31 11.36 12.07
CA SER A 288 15.45 11.54 13.24
C SER A 288 13.99 11.64 12.85
N SER A 289 13.67 12.35 11.78
CA SER A 289 12.32 12.55 11.25
C SER A 289 11.75 11.26 10.67
N ILE A 290 12.54 10.45 9.95
CA ILE A 290 12.13 9.12 9.48
C ILE A 290 11.78 8.21 10.67
N LYS A 291 12.60 8.16 11.72
CA LYS A 291 12.30 7.38 12.93
C LYS A 291 11.04 7.88 13.64
N TYR A 292 10.83 9.19 13.64
CA TYR A 292 9.66 9.78 14.27
C TYR A 292 8.36 9.39 13.55
N LEU A 293 8.35 9.29 12.21
CA LEU A 293 7.18 8.82 11.44
C LEU A 293 6.69 7.44 11.93
N PHE A 294 7.59 6.54 12.31
CA PHE A 294 7.21 5.24 12.88
C PHE A 294 6.59 5.33 14.28
N GLN A 295 6.61 6.49 14.96
CA GLN A 295 5.93 6.67 16.25
C GLN A 295 4.44 7.01 16.07
N CYS A 296 4.02 7.40 14.87
CA CYS A 296 2.62 7.62 14.54
C CYS A 296 1.84 6.29 14.62
N LYS A 297 0.70 6.27 15.32
CA LYS A 297 -0.17 5.10 15.44
C LYS A 297 -0.80 4.71 14.11
N GLU A 298 -1.08 5.69 13.31
CA GLU A 298 -1.72 5.58 12.00
C GLU A 298 -0.73 5.15 10.92
N CYS A 299 0.59 5.25 11.16
CA CYS A 299 1.62 4.83 10.22
C CYS A 299 1.49 3.32 9.90
N ILE A 300 1.48 3.01 8.61
CA ILE A 300 1.45 1.63 8.10
C ILE A 300 2.79 1.18 7.52
N GLY A 301 3.81 2.05 7.52
CA GLY A 301 5.16 1.79 7.04
C GLY A 301 5.61 2.73 5.93
N ILE A 302 6.82 2.46 5.42
CA ILE A 302 7.47 3.26 4.37
C ILE A 302 7.92 2.30 3.28
N ILE A 303 7.66 2.62 2.02
CA ILE A 303 8.28 1.98 0.86
C ILE A 303 9.38 2.86 0.30
N GLY A 304 10.47 2.24 -0.13
CA GLY A 304 11.65 2.91 -0.64
C GLY A 304 12.71 1.87 -0.95
N GLY A 305 13.94 2.07 -0.53
CA GLY A 305 14.96 1.04 -0.67
C GLY A 305 16.38 1.56 -0.60
N GLU A 306 17.27 0.84 -1.24
CA GLU A 306 18.65 1.20 -1.54
C GLU A 306 18.85 1.24 -3.07
N THR A 307 20.04 1.49 -3.55
CA THR A 307 20.31 1.59 -4.99
C THR A 307 19.84 0.33 -5.71
N ASN A 308 18.87 0.47 -6.62
CA ASN A 308 18.26 -0.59 -7.45
C ASN A 308 17.47 -1.68 -6.70
N LEU A 309 17.25 -1.56 -5.41
CA LEU A 309 16.51 -2.53 -4.59
C LEU A 309 15.41 -1.82 -3.79
N ALA A 310 14.17 -2.24 -3.99
CA ALA A 310 13.04 -1.72 -3.22
C ALA A 310 12.78 -2.55 -1.97
N HIS A 311 12.43 -1.89 -0.87
CA HIS A 311 12.15 -2.48 0.44
C HIS A 311 10.90 -1.90 1.07
N TYR A 312 10.23 -2.71 1.89
CA TYR A 312 9.15 -2.22 2.75
C TYR A 312 9.65 -2.11 4.20
N PHE A 313 9.85 -0.89 4.66
CA PHE A 313 10.31 -0.57 6.00
C PHE A 313 9.15 -0.57 6.99
N ILE A 314 9.33 -1.28 8.10
CA ILE A 314 8.29 -1.53 9.12
C ILE A 314 8.67 -0.99 10.50
N GLY A 315 9.88 -0.48 10.67
CA GLY A 315 10.37 0.06 11.93
C GLY A 315 11.88 0.25 11.95
N TYR A 316 12.44 0.30 13.14
CA TYR A 316 13.89 0.50 13.36
C TYR A 316 14.35 -0.16 14.67
N ASN A 317 15.64 -0.46 14.77
CA ASN A 317 16.26 -1.04 15.99
C ASN A 317 16.98 0.04 16.82
N ASP A 318 17.53 -0.37 17.96
CA ASP A 318 18.29 0.49 18.88
C ASP A 318 19.62 1.01 18.31
N LYS A 319 20.16 0.35 17.27
CA LYS A 319 21.34 0.84 16.53
C LYS A 319 20.99 1.94 15.53
N GLY A 320 19.71 2.23 15.32
CA GLY A 320 19.20 3.20 14.36
C GLY A 320 19.00 2.65 12.94
N ASN A 321 19.26 1.36 12.69
CA ASN A 321 18.99 0.73 11.41
C ASN A 321 17.49 0.50 11.21
N LEU A 322 17.03 0.67 9.98
CA LEU A 322 15.66 0.35 9.59
C LEU A 322 15.46 -1.17 9.50
N ILE A 323 14.31 -1.63 9.97
CA ILE A 323 13.85 -3.01 9.81
C ILE A 323 12.94 -3.08 8.59
N TYR A 324 13.17 -4.05 7.71
CA TYR A 324 12.44 -4.15 6.46
C TYR A 324 12.10 -5.57 6.03
N LEU A 325 11.14 -5.66 5.09
CA LEU A 325 10.80 -6.86 4.33
C LEU A 325 11.34 -6.70 2.89
N ASP A 326 11.98 -7.75 2.40
CA ASP A 326 12.69 -7.78 1.13
C ASP A 326 11.93 -8.63 0.10
N PRO A 327 11.44 -8.07 -1.03
CA PRO A 327 10.68 -8.80 -2.03
C PRO A 327 11.52 -9.64 -3.00
N HIS A 328 12.86 -9.62 -2.94
CA HIS A 328 13.74 -10.14 -4.00
C HIS A 328 13.91 -11.67 -4.04
N ILE A 329 13.14 -12.41 -3.23
CA ILE A 329 13.05 -13.88 -3.33
C ILE A 329 11.95 -14.24 -4.34
N THR A 330 12.25 -15.12 -5.30
CA THR A 330 11.27 -15.57 -6.30
C THR A 330 10.57 -16.85 -5.84
N ARG A 331 9.23 -16.86 -5.85
CA ARG A 331 8.37 -18.02 -5.58
C ARG A 331 7.44 -18.30 -6.76
N GLU A 332 6.80 -19.46 -6.75
CA GLU A 332 5.76 -19.80 -7.73
C GLU A 332 4.52 -18.92 -7.55
N GLY A 333 3.82 -18.62 -8.65
CA GLY A 333 2.49 -18.04 -8.61
C GLY A 333 1.51 -19.01 -7.94
N VAL A 334 0.62 -18.50 -7.10
CA VAL A 334 -0.39 -19.32 -6.41
C VAL A 334 -1.56 -19.55 -7.36
N VAL A 335 -1.75 -20.78 -7.78
CA VAL A 335 -2.80 -21.22 -8.75
C VAL A 335 -4.06 -21.69 -8.03
N GLU A 336 -3.90 -22.37 -6.89
CA GLU A 336 -5.01 -22.89 -6.10
C GLU A 336 -5.16 -22.12 -4.79
N LEU A 337 -6.40 -21.71 -4.50
CA LEU A 337 -6.76 -21.01 -3.27
C LEU A 337 -6.96 -22.02 -2.11
N ASN A 338 -5.93 -22.80 -1.81
CA ASN A 338 -5.88 -23.60 -0.59
C ASN A 338 -5.45 -22.66 0.56
N GLU A 339 -6.30 -22.53 1.58
CA GLU A 339 -6.08 -21.59 2.69
C GLU A 339 -4.76 -21.83 3.42
N ASP A 340 -4.38 -23.08 3.69
CA ASP A 340 -3.14 -23.43 4.39
C ASP A 340 -1.90 -23.09 3.55
N SER A 341 -1.93 -23.37 2.25
CA SER A 341 -0.81 -23.05 1.35
C SER A 341 -0.63 -21.55 1.16
N ILE A 342 -1.74 -20.80 1.05
CA ILE A 342 -1.73 -19.34 0.95
C ILE A 342 -1.10 -18.72 2.20
N ILE A 343 -1.55 -19.11 3.39
CA ILE A 343 -1.04 -18.58 4.66
C ILE A 343 0.47 -18.83 4.74
N ASN A 344 0.93 -20.05 4.50
CA ASN A 344 2.35 -20.40 4.58
C ASN A 344 3.20 -19.63 3.57
N ASP A 345 2.71 -19.45 2.35
CA ASP A 345 3.46 -18.78 1.28
C ASP A 345 3.56 -17.25 1.50
N TYR A 346 2.52 -16.63 2.06
CA TYR A 346 2.49 -15.17 2.27
C TYR A 346 2.84 -14.72 3.69
N LEU A 347 3.15 -15.62 4.63
CA LEU A 347 3.61 -15.23 5.97
C LEU A 347 5.08 -15.59 6.23
N ASN A 348 5.70 -16.40 5.38
CA ASN A 348 7.09 -16.83 5.55
C ASN A 348 8.08 -15.80 5.01
N LYS A 349 8.82 -15.13 5.89
CA LYS A 349 9.74 -14.03 5.60
C LYS A 349 10.88 -13.92 6.60
N ASN A 350 11.93 -13.21 6.20
CA ASN A 350 13.09 -12.91 7.05
C ASN A 350 13.00 -11.51 7.68
N LEU A 351 13.64 -11.35 8.82
CA LEU A 351 13.88 -10.05 9.45
C LEU A 351 15.22 -9.51 8.95
N LEU A 352 15.19 -8.39 8.23
CA LEU A 352 16.35 -7.74 7.67
C LEU A 352 16.49 -6.32 8.22
N GLU A 353 17.71 -5.79 8.21
CA GLU A 353 18.02 -4.43 8.64
C GLU A 353 18.91 -3.73 7.60
N LEU A 354 18.67 -2.43 7.44
CA LEU A 354 19.41 -1.52 6.55
C LEU A 354 19.87 -0.30 7.33
N SER A 355 21.14 0.07 7.16
CA SER A 355 21.63 1.36 7.64
C SER A 355 20.94 2.51 6.90
N MET A 356 20.53 3.56 7.60
CA MET A 356 19.95 4.74 6.95
C MET A 356 20.93 5.43 5.99
N ASN A 357 22.26 5.23 6.17
CA ASN A 357 23.29 5.71 5.25
C ASN A 357 23.21 5.08 3.86
N ASP A 358 22.55 3.91 3.73
CA ASP A 358 22.45 3.18 2.48
C ASP A 358 21.10 3.38 1.77
N MET A 359 20.18 4.12 2.40
CA MET A 359 18.86 4.39 1.82
C MET A 359 18.95 5.25 0.56
N SER A 360 18.17 4.89 -0.45
CA SER A 360 17.87 5.75 -1.60
C SER A 360 16.94 6.90 -1.18
N THR A 361 16.99 7.99 -1.95
CA THR A 361 16.30 9.25 -1.60
C THR A 361 14.79 9.24 -1.80
N ALA A 362 14.27 8.39 -2.69
CA ALA A 362 12.84 8.31 -3.00
C ALA A 362 12.13 7.36 -2.03
N LEU A 363 11.15 7.87 -1.32
CA LEU A 363 10.40 7.17 -0.27
C LEU A 363 8.93 7.56 -0.32
N SER A 364 8.04 6.63 0.02
CA SER A 364 6.63 6.94 0.29
C SER A 364 6.21 6.35 1.64
N VAL A 365 5.61 7.19 2.49
CA VAL A 365 5.04 6.77 3.77
C VAL A 365 3.53 6.64 3.65
N GLY A 366 2.95 5.66 4.34
CA GLY A 366 1.51 5.46 4.40
C GLY A 366 0.93 5.70 5.80
N PHE A 367 -0.26 6.33 5.85
CA PHE A 367 -1.05 6.54 7.07
C PHE A 367 -2.49 6.11 6.83
N LEU A 368 -3.09 5.42 7.82
CA LEU A 368 -4.48 4.99 7.77
C LEU A 368 -5.23 5.50 8.99
N PHE A 369 -6.34 6.22 8.76
CA PHE A 369 -7.35 6.51 9.78
C PHE A 369 -8.71 5.93 9.35
N ARG A 370 -9.46 5.36 10.31
CA ARG A 370 -10.72 4.64 10.07
C ARG A 370 -11.93 5.33 10.68
N ASN A 371 -11.68 6.29 11.55
CA ASN A 371 -12.68 7.04 12.29
C ASN A 371 -12.15 8.44 12.64
N LYS A 372 -13.02 9.26 13.18
CA LYS A 372 -12.74 10.64 13.59
C LYS A 372 -11.55 10.72 14.58
N ASN A 373 -11.53 9.88 15.60
CA ASN A 373 -10.48 9.95 16.63
C ASN A 373 -9.10 9.66 16.05
N GLU A 374 -8.99 8.65 15.17
CA GLU A 374 -7.74 8.35 14.46
C GLU A 374 -7.32 9.50 13.52
N PHE A 375 -8.27 10.19 12.91
CA PHE A 375 -7.99 11.39 12.12
C PHE A 375 -7.46 12.54 12.99
N GLU A 376 -8.08 12.81 14.13
CA GLU A 376 -7.64 13.85 15.07
C GLU A 376 -6.26 13.53 15.65
N ASP A 377 -6.01 12.26 16.03
CA ASP A 377 -4.69 11.78 16.48
C ASP A 377 -3.62 12.00 15.40
N LEU A 378 -3.94 11.65 14.13
CA LEU A 378 -3.04 11.85 12.98
C LEU A 378 -2.75 13.33 12.73
N THR A 379 -3.80 14.17 12.74
CA THR A 379 -3.65 15.63 12.53
C THR A 379 -2.74 16.24 13.59
N LYS A 380 -2.98 15.93 14.86
CA LYS A 380 -2.14 16.38 15.98
C LYS A 380 -0.70 15.88 15.87
N PHE A 381 -0.52 14.63 15.43
CA PHE A 381 0.81 14.09 15.19
C PHE A 381 1.54 14.88 14.08
N MET A 382 0.84 15.21 12.97
CA MET A 382 1.42 15.94 11.84
C MET A 382 1.76 17.38 12.21
N GLU A 383 0.98 18.04 13.06
CA GLU A 383 1.32 19.36 13.61
C GLU A 383 2.66 19.32 14.34
N ASN A 384 2.81 18.41 15.31
CA ASN A 384 4.06 18.22 16.04
C ASN A 384 5.23 17.78 15.13
N TYR A 385 4.93 17.04 14.06
CA TYR A 385 5.92 16.58 13.08
C TYR A 385 6.43 17.74 12.23
N SER A 386 5.57 18.65 11.80
CA SER A 386 5.94 19.82 10.98
C SER A 386 6.86 20.81 11.72
N GLU A 387 6.82 20.81 13.07
CA GLU A 387 7.70 21.64 13.91
C GLU A 387 9.11 21.05 14.11
N LYS A 388 9.36 19.82 13.61
CA LYS A 388 10.69 19.20 13.71
C LYS A 388 11.71 19.91 12.83
N ASN A 389 12.95 19.88 13.26
CA ASN A 389 14.07 20.23 12.39
C ASN A 389 14.10 19.21 11.24
N TYR A 390 14.03 19.65 10.01
CA TYR A 390 14.06 18.80 8.81
C TYR A 390 12.94 17.76 8.73
N PRO A 391 11.65 18.14 8.67
CA PRO A 391 10.57 17.22 8.37
C PRO A 391 10.77 16.67 6.96
N CYS A 392 10.43 15.37 6.74
CA CYS A 392 10.62 14.70 5.45
C CYS A 392 9.70 15.22 4.35
N PHE A 393 8.60 15.85 4.72
CA PHE A 393 7.60 16.45 3.82
C PHE A 393 6.88 17.60 4.52
N GLY A 394 6.31 18.51 3.73
CA GLY A 394 5.51 19.62 4.21
C GLY A 394 4.14 19.17 4.76
N PHE A 395 3.58 19.94 5.67
CA PHE A 395 2.26 19.75 6.21
C PHE A 395 1.47 21.04 6.17
N CYS A 396 0.29 21.02 5.55
CA CYS A 396 -0.62 22.15 5.46
C CYS A 396 -2.01 21.77 5.95
N LYS A 397 -2.59 22.61 6.80
CA LYS A 397 -3.99 22.47 7.27
C LYS A 397 -4.99 23.21 6.39
N GLU A 398 -4.53 24.22 5.68
CA GLU A 398 -5.36 25.11 4.88
C GLU A 398 -5.25 24.77 3.40
N LYS A 399 -6.31 25.07 2.66
CA LYS A 399 -6.27 24.94 1.21
C LYS A 399 -5.38 26.06 0.67
N ILE A 400 -4.32 25.69 -0.05
CA ILE A 400 -3.50 26.67 -0.77
C ILE A 400 -4.35 27.17 -1.95
N VAL A 401 -4.94 28.34 -1.79
CA VAL A 401 -5.54 29.07 -2.90
C VAL A 401 -4.41 29.82 -3.58
N LEU A 402 -3.89 29.25 -4.68
CA LEU A 402 -3.00 30.02 -5.55
C LEU A 402 -3.83 31.17 -6.15
N ASP A 403 -3.57 32.37 -5.71
CA ASP A 403 -4.13 33.56 -6.34
C ASP A 403 -3.42 33.77 -7.70
N ILE A 404 -3.99 33.16 -8.72
CA ILE A 404 -3.47 33.18 -10.09
C ILE A 404 -3.34 34.63 -10.58
N ASN A 405 -4.24 35.52 -10.15
CA ASN A 405 -4.20 36.95 -10.52
C ASN A 405 -2.94 37.68 -10.00
N LYS A 406 -2.35 37.19 -8.89
CA LYS A 406 -1.11 37.75 -8.36
C LYS A 406 0.11 37.37 -9.20
N TYR A 407 0.06 36.27 -9.92
CA TYR A 407 1.15 35.82 -10.81
C TYR A 407 0.98 36.38 -12.22
N GLU A 408 -0.26 36.61 -12.72
CA GLU A 408 -0.48 37.25 -14.02
C GLU A 408 0.06 38.69 -14.04
N ASN A 409 0.01 39.41 -12.92
CA ASN A 409 0.60 40.77 -12.82
C ASN A 409 2.13 40.76 -12.82
N LEU A 410 2.80 39.67 -12.43
CA LEU A 410 4.28 39.55 -12.47
C LEU A 410 4.82 39.29 -13.89
N PHE A 411 4.00 38.78 -14.81
CA PHE A 411 4.37 38.50 -16.19
C PHE A 411 4.02 39.67 -17.12
N ASN A 412 3.18 40.62 -16.69
CA ASN A 412 2.78 41.78 -17.50
C ASN A 412 3.70 42.99 -17.31
N ASP A 413 4.63 42.96 -16.35
CA ASP A 413 5.59 44.07 -16.09
C ASP A 413 6.92 43.90 -16.84
N GLU A 414 7.09 42.91 -17.75
CA GLU A 414 8.33 42.70 -18.50
C GLU A 414 8.32 43.30 -19.92
N ASP A 415 7.29 44.06 -20.32
CA ASP A 415 7.24 44.72 -21.64
C ASP A 415 7.80 46.16 -21.67
N ASP A 416 8.53 46.59 -20.61
CA ASP A 416 9.21 47.93 -20.56
C ASP A 416 10.74 47.82 -20.39
N PHE A 417 11.42 47.03 -21.25
CA PHE A 417 12.87 47.21 -21.46
C PHE A 417 13.25 47.01 -22.94
#